data_f9f167db2c3343d1f04613a3973cd2cf
#
_entry.id   f9f167db2c3343d1f04613a3973cd2cf
#
_cell.length_a   1.000
_cell.length_b   1.000
_cell.length_c   1.000
_cell.angle_alpha   90.00
_cell.angle_beta   90.00
_cell.angle_gamma   90.00
#
_symmetry.space_group_name_H-M   'P 1'
#
loop_
_entity.id
_entity.type
_entity.pdbx_description
1 polymer ?
#
loop_
_entity_poly.entity_id
_entity_poly.type
_entity_poly.pdbx_seq_one_letter_code
_entity_poly.pdbx_strand_id
1 'polypeptide(L)'
;LELNKINLPNIKIILTGYGRVGNGAKELINKIGIKEISKYDFLNNQYKKPVFVHLNTMDYNTRIDGNDDSKFDFYNNPKLYRSDFMKYAKMSELFIAGHYYSVGSPFLFTKDDARSKDFKIRTIADISCDIGGPIASTIRCSTICDPIYGYNTLTALEDIYNRDNVITVMAVDNLPCELPKDSS
;
A
#
# COMPACT_ATOMS: atom_id res chain seq x y z
N LEU A 1 12.05 -21.22 -0.16
CA LEU A 1 11.78 -19.96 0.58
C LEU A 1 11.63 -20.30 2.06
N GLU A 2 12.51 -19.78 2.91
CA GLU A 2 12.47 -19.97 4.36
C GLU A 2 11.45 -19.05 5.02
N LEU A 3 10.21 -19.09 4.54
CA LEU A 3 9.12 -18.23 5.02
C LEU A 3 8.83 -18.38 6.51
N ASN A 4 9.11 -19.57 7.05
CA ASN A 4 8.89 -19.89 8.47
C ASN A 4 9.84 -19.17 9.44
N LYS A 5 10.87 -18.46 8.93
CA LYS A 5 11.82 -17.70 9.75
C LYS A 5 11.45 -16.21 9.87
N ILE A 6 10.42 -15.76 9.17
CA ILE A 6 9.97 -14.37 9.22
C ILE A 6 9.21 -14.15 10.53
N ASN A 7 9.79 -13.36 11.41
CA ASN A 7 9.14 -12.94 12.66
C ASN A 7 8.90 -11.42 12.60
N LEU A 8 7.65 -11.04 12.41
CA LEU A 8 7.25 -9.64 12.39
C LEU A 8 6.79 -9.19 13.78
N PRO A 9 7.03 -7.92 14.14
CA PRO A 9 6.45 -7.32 15.33
C PRO A 9 4.91 -7.26 15.25
N ASN A 10 4.27 -6.78 16.30
CA ASN A 10 2.82 -6.60 16.35
C ASN A 10 2.42 -5.40 15.47
N ILE A 11 2.33 -5.61 14.18
CA ILE A 11 1.97 -4.59 13.18
C ILE A 11 0.65 -4.91 12.49
N LYS A 12 0.01 -3.86 12.00
CA LYS A 12 -1.11 -3.95 11.09
C LYS A 12 -0.62 -3.68 9.66
N ILE A 13 -1.04 -4.54 8.74
CA ILE A 13 -0.62 -4.48 7.34
C ILE A 13 -1.83 -4.17 6.47
N ILE A 14 -1.70 -3.20 5.59
CA ILE A 14 -2.66 -2.95 4.51
C ILE A 14 -2.17 -3.65 3.25
N LEU A 15 -3.05 -4.41 2.61
CA LEU A 15 -2.86 -4.91 1.26
C LEU A 15 -3.98 -4.35 0.39
N THR A 16 -3.63 -3.71 -0.74
CA THR A 16 -4.62 -3.22 -1.72
C THR A 16 -4.59 -4.02 -3.02
N GLY A 17 -5.75 -4.07 -3.67
CA GLY A 17 -5.92 -4.70 -4.98
C GLY A 17 -6.40 -6.15 -4.93
N TYR A 18 -7.50 -6.42 -5.63
CA TYR A 18 -8.09 -7.77 -5.76
C TYR A 18 -7.77 -8.43 -7.11
N GLY A 19 -6.79 -7.88 -7.83
CA GLY A 19 -6.25 -8.47 -9.05
C GLY A 19 -5.21 -9.56 -8.78
N ARG A 20 -4.54 -10.01 -9.85
CA ARG A 20 -3.49 -11.07 -9.74
C ARG A 20 -2.38 -10.69 -8.76
N VAL A 21 -1.89 -9.46 -8.82
CA VAL A 21 -0.82 -8.96 -7.95
C VAL A 21 -1.23 -8.99 -6.47
N GLY A 22 -2.38 -8.38 -6.13
CA GLY A 22 -2.85 -8.38 -4.74
C GLY A 22 -3.16 -9.78 -4.20
N ASN A 23 -3.75 -10.65 -5.02
CA ASN A 23 -4.00 -12.04 -4.62
C ASN A 23 -2.70 -12.85 -4.45
N GLY A 24 -1.69 -12.63 -5.30
CA GLY A 24 -0.36 -13.24 -5.13
C GLY A 24 0.32 -12.79 -3.83
N ALA A 25 0.27 -11.50 -3.51
CA ALA A 25 0.76 -10.98 -2.24
C ALA A 25 0.00 -11.58 -1.04
N LYS A 26 -1.33 -11.68 -1.14
CA LYS A 26 -2.18 -12.33 -0.11
C LYS A 26 -1.78 -13.79 0.13
N GLU A 27 -1.52 -14.53 -0.93
CA GLU A 27 -1.07 -15.92 -0.82
C GLU A 27 0.23 -16.04 -0.02
N LEU A 28 1.21 -15.16 -0.29
CA LEU A 28 2.47 -15.12 0.46
C LEU A 28 2.26 -14.75 1.92
N ILE A 29 1.46 -13.73 2.21
CA ILE A 29 1.14 -13.29 3.57
C ILE A 29 0.49 -14.42 4.37
N ASN A 30 -0.43 -15.18 3.76
CA ASN A 30 -1.06 -16.33 4.37
C ASN A 30 -0.06 -17.48 4.62
N LYS A 31 0.87 -17.73 3.69
CA LYS A 31 1.94 -18.73 3.85
C LYS A 31 2.89 -18.41 5.00
N ILE A 32 3.08 -17.13 5.32
CA ILE A 32 3.86 -16.67 6.50
C ILE A 32 3.05 -16.85 7.80
N GLY A 33 1.76 -17.15 7.70
CA GLY A 33 0.89 -17.35 8.87
C GLY A 33 0.29 -16.07 9.45
N ILE A 34 0.30 -14.95 8.70
CA ILE A 34 -0.33 -13.70 9.13
C ILE A 34 -1.83 -13.77 8.84
N LYS A 35 -2.64 -13.49 9.86
CA LYS A 35 -4.09 -13.61 9.79
C LYS A 35 -4.73 -12.42 9.08
N GLU A 36 -5.60 -12.69 8.10
CA GLU A 36 -6.52 -11.69 7.55
C GLU A 36 -7.63 -11.38 8.56
N ILE A 37 -7.96 -10.10 8.70
CA ILE A 37 -9.03 -9.63 9.57
C ILE A 37 -10.01 -8.75 8.79
N SER A 38 -11.21 -8.56 9.33
CA SER A 38 -12.22 -7.69 8.72
C SER A 38 -11.77 -6.22 8.73
N LYS A 39 -12.31 -5.41 7.83
CA LYS A 39 -12.09 -3.96 7.79
C LYS A 39 -12.53 -3.29 9.10
N TYR A 40 -13.64 -3.75 9.65
CA TYR A 40 -14.15 -3.26 10.94
C TYR A 40 -13.17 -3.55 12.08
N ASP A 41 -12.69 -4.79 12.18
CA ASP A 41 -11.73 -5.19 13.20
C ASP A 41 -10.39 -4.46 13.04
N PHE A 42 -9.94 -4.26 11.80
CA PHE A 42 -8.71 -3.51 11.52
C PHE A 42 -8.77 -2.08 12.06
N LEU A 43 -9.90 -1.40 11.90
CA LEU A 43 -10.07 -0.02 12.35
C LEU A 43 -10.32 0.10 13.86
N ASN A 44 -10.92 -0.91 14.50
CA ASN A 44 -11.43 -0.76 15.87
C ASN A 44 -10.67 -1.59 16.92
N ASN A 45 -9.94 -2.63 16.52
CA ASN A 45 -9.31 -3.56 17.47
C ASN A 45 -7.77 -3.45 17.44
N GLN A 46 -7.13 -3.78 18.55
CA GLN A 46 -5.68 -3.95 18.66
C GLN A 46 -5.33 -5.45 18.70
N TYR A 47 -4.14 -5.79 18.20
CA TYR A 47 -3.69 -7.18 18.09
C TYR A 47 -2.30 -7.36 18.70
N LYS A 48 -2.07 -8.53 19.30
CA LYS A 48 -0.75 -8.92 19.86
C LYS A 48 0.12 -9.71 18.88
N LYS A 49 -0.32 -9.84 17.65
CA LYS A 49 0.37 -10.51 16.55
C LYS A 49 0.16 -9.71 15.27
N PRO A 50 1.02 -9.84 14.26
CA PRO A 50 0.79 -9.21 12.98
C PRO A 50 -0.53 -9.69 12.36
N VAL A 51 -1.27 -8.74 11.80
CA VAL A 51 -2.53 -9.00 11.08
C VAL A 51 -2.58 -8.15 9.82
N PHE A 52 -3.36 -8.57 8.83
CA PHE A 52 -3.56 -7.75 7.65
C PHE A 52 -5.03 -7.59 7.28
N VAL A 53 -5.31 -6.50 6.57
CA VAL A 53 -6.57 -6.25 5.88
C VAL A 53 -6.34 -6.22 4.38
N HIS A 54 -7.20 -6.91 3.61
CA HIS A 54 -7.18 -6.84 2.15
C HIS A 54 -8.30 -5.91 1.68
N LEU A 55 -7.92 -4.83 0.98
CA LEU A 55 -8.82 -3.77 0.57
C LEU A 55 -9.03 -3.77 -0.94
N ASN A 56 -10.29 -3.70 -1.36
CA ASN A 56 -10.64 -3.39 -2.74
C ASN A 56 -10.72 -1.87 -2.96
N THR A 57 -10.83 -1.45 -4.21
CA THR A 57 -10.87 -0.03 -4.60
C THR A 57 -11.94 0.78 -3.88
N MET A 58 -13.14 0.21 -3.65
CA MET A 58 -14.26 0.90 -3.03
C MET A 58 -14.15 0.98 -1.50
N ASP A 59 -13.22 0.27 -0.87
CA ASP A 59 -13.02 0.34 0.57
C ASP A 59 -12.31 1.63 1.02
N TYR A 60 -11.58 2.26 0.09
CA TYR A 60 -10.82 3.48 0.35
C TYR A 60 -11.08 4.62 -0.66
N ASN A 61 -12.13 4.51 -1.46
CA ASN A 61 -12.62 5.59 -2.31
C ASN A 61 -14.11 5.79 -2.07
N THR A 62 -14.51 7.04 -1.93
CA THR A 62 -15.90 7.44 -1.66
C THR A 62 -16.34 8.49 -2.66
N ARG A 63 -17.55 8.34 -3.19
CA ARG A 63 -18.14 9.31 -4.11
C ARG A 63 -18.45 10.63 -3.40
N ILE A 64 -18.08 11.76 -4.02
CA ILE A 64 -18.13 13.08 -3.40
C ILE A 64 -19.57 13.61 -3.30
N ASP A 65 -20.40 13.28 -4.30
CA ASP A 65 -21.77 13.78 -4.44
C ASP A 65 -22.80 12.98 -3.60
N GLY A 66 -22.37 11.92 -2.91
CA GLY A 66 -23.24 11.09 -2.06
C GLY A 66 -24.19 10.17 -2.82
N ASN A 67 -24.07 10.08 -4.15
CA ASN A 67 -24.82 9.12 -4.94
C ASN A 67 -24.26 7.70 -4.75
N ASP A 68 -25.01 6.71 -5.19
CA ASP A 68 -24.56 5.31 -5.19
C ASP A 68 -23.24 5.17 -5.92
N ASP A 69 -22.32 4.46 -5.30
CA ASP A 69 -20.99 4.20 -5.86
C ASP A 69 -20.88 2.77 -6.39
N SER A 70 -20.00 2.59 -7.36
CA SER A 70 -19.63 1.28 -7.86
C SER A 70 -18.22 1.29 -8.43
N LYS A 71 -17.58 0.12 -8.45
CA LYS A 71 -16.27 -0.03 -9.07
C LYS A 71 -16.30 0.36 -10.57
N PHE A 72 -17.36 0.06 -11.28
CA PHE A 72 -17.55 0.43 -12.68
C PHE A 72 -17.63 1.96 -12.84
N ASP A 73 -18.44 2.64 -12.00
CA ASP A 73 -18.54 4.10 -12.03
C ASP A 73 -17.22 4.77 -11.64
N PHE A 74 -16.53 4.25 -10.63
CA PHE A 74 -15.20 4.75 -10.24
C PHE A 74 -14.20 4.77 -11.41
N TYR A 75 -14.13 3.70 -12.19
CA TYR A 75 -13.20 3.65 -13.33
C TYR A 75 -13.59 4.57 -14.48
N ASN A 76 -14.88 4.82 -14.67
CA ASN A 76 -15.36 5.71 -15.73
C ASN A 76 -15.35 7.20 -15.32
N ASN A 77 -15.56 7.47 -14.04
CA ASN A 77 -15.73 8.81 -13.49
C ASN A 77 -14.85 9.05 -12.24
N PRO A 78 -13.52 8.78 -12.28
CA PRO A 78 -12.68 8.80 -11.09
C PRO A 78 -12.63 10.17 -10.39
N LYS A 79 -12.86 11.25 -11.13
CA LYS A 79 -12.88 12.63 -10.60
C LYS A 79 -14.06 12.90 -9.65
N LEU A 80 -15.09 12.06 -9.66
CA LEU A 80 -16.23 12.15 -8.74
C LEU A 80 -15.95 11.49 -7.39
N TYR A 81 -14.74 10.98 -7.19
CA TYR A 81 -14.36 10.27 -5.98
C TYR A 81 -13.24 10.98 -5.23
N ARG A 82 -13.19 10.74 -3.94
CA ARG A 82 -12.11 11.15 -3.04
C ARG A 82 -11.54 9.93 -2.32
N SER A 83 -10.28 10.04 -1.89
CA SER A 83 -9.64 9.02 -1.08
C SER A 83 -10.11 9.08 0.37
N ASP A 84 -10.41 7.92 0.93
CA ASP A 84 -10.66 7.65 2.35
C ASP A 84 -9.55 6.76 2.95
N PHE A 85 -8.42 6.63 2.26
CA PHE A 85 -7.33 5.72 2.64
C PHE A 85 -6.70 6.09 3.99
N MET A 86 -6.70 7.36 4.35
CA MET A 86 -6.11 7.84 5.59
C MET A 86 -6.67 7.18 6.86
N LYS A 87 -7.93 6.72 6.85
CA LYS A 87 -8.49 5.96 7.99
C LYS A 87 -7.74 4.66 8.27
N TYR A 88 -7.20 4.02 7.21
CA TYR A 88 -6.36 2.82 7.32
C TYR A 88 -4.90 3.18 7.61
N ALA A 89 -4.36 4.21 6.94
CA ALA A 89 -2.97 4.65 7.11
C ALA A 89 -2.63 5.07 8.56
N LYS A 90 -3.63 5.58 9.29
CA LYS A 90 -3.52 5.91 10.72
C LYS A 90 -3.41 4.68 11.64
N MET A 91 -3.69 3.50 11.14
CA MET A 91 -3.79 2.26 11.92
C MET A 91 -2.78 1.20 11.49
N SER A 92 -1.90 1.51 10.52
CA SER A 92 -1.02 0.53 9.88
C SER A 92 0.41 1.00 9.82
N GLU A 93 1.36 0.11 10.02
CA GLU A 93 2.79 0.35 9.90
C GLU A 93 3.37 -0.10 8.55
N LEU A 94 2.72 -1.07 7.88
CA LEU A 94 3.16 -1.61 6.60
C LEU A 94 2.03 -1.54 5.56
N PHE A 95 2.35 -1.04 4.38
CA PHE A 95 1.44 -0.99 3.24
C PHE A 95 2.01 -1.75 2.05
N ILE A 96 1.25 -2.67 1.48
CA ILE A 96 1.56 -3.42 0.27
C ILE A 96 0.57 -2.98 -0.81
N ALA A 97 1.08 -2.30 -1.82
CA ALA A 97 0.28 -1.73 -2.90
C ALA A 97 0.29 -2.65 -4.12
N GLY A 98 -0.79 -3.39 -4.31
CA GLY A 98 -1.03 -4.25 -5.47
C GLY A 98 -2.27 -3.84 -6.28
N HIS A 99 -2.70 -2.58 -6.12
CA HIS A 99 -3.86 -2.05 -6.84
C HIS A 99 -3.46 -1.48 -8.20
N TYR A 100 -4.42 -1.38 -9.09
CA TYR A 100 -4.28 -0.67 -10.36
C TYR A 100 -4.59 0.82 -10.16
N TYR A 101 -3.74 1.69 -10.68
CA TYR A 101 -3.97 3.13 -10.74
C TYR A 101 -4.39 3.55 -12.14
N SER A 102 -5.43 4.37 -12.23
CA SER A 102 -5.88 5.02 -13.46
C SER A 102 -5.65 6.53 -13.34
N VAL A 103 -5.10 7.13 -14.38
CA VAL A 103 -4.86 8.58 -14.41
C VAL A 103 -6.17 9.34 -14.14
N GLY A 104 -6.12 10.27 -13.19
CA GLY A 104 -7.29 11.03 -12.75
C GLY A 104 -8.04 10.42 -11.55
N SER A 105 -7.66 9.23 -11.10
CA SER A 105 -8.14 8.67 -9.83
C SER A 105 -7.57 9.45 -8.64
N PRO A 106 -8.28 9.48 -7.49
CA PRO A 106 -7.76 10.05 -6.26
C PRO A 106 -6.45 9.39 -5.84
N PHE A 107 -5.53 10.18 -5.32
CA PHE A 107 -4.34 9.62 -4.65
C PHE A 107 -4.76 8.91 -3.36
N LEU A 108 -4.11 7.80 -3.02
CA LEU A 108 -4.33 7.14 -1.75
C LEU A 108 -3.94 8.06 -0.61
N PHE A 109 -2.76 8.64 -0.71
CA PHE A 109 -2.32 9.70 0.18
C PHE A 109 -1.38 10.68 -0.53
N THR A 110 -1.44 11.93 -0.12
CA THR A 110 -0.64 13.04 -0.62
C THR A 110 0.63 13.23 0.22
N LYS A 111 1.51 14.15 -0.22
CA LYS A 111 2.67 14.59 0.57
C LYS A 111 2.27 15.18 1.91
N ASP A 112 1.16 15.92 1.95
CA ASP A 112 0.66 16.54 3.18
C ASP A 112 0.06 15.50 4.13
N ASP A 113 -0.62 14.48 3.59
CA ASP A 113 -1.06 13.32 4.39
C ASP A 113 0.12 12.60 5.03
N ALA A 114 1.19 12.35 4.26
CA ALA A 114 2.40 11.69 4.75
C ALA A 114 3.14 12.49 5.85
N ARG A 115 3.00 13.83 5.85
CA ARG A 115 3.52 14.72 6.91
C ARG A 115 2.70 14.71 8.18
N SER A 116 1.46 14.26 8.10
CA SER A 116 0.56 14.27 9.24
C SER A 116 1.12 13.40 10.37
N LYS A 117 1.03 13.88 11.60
CA LYS A 117 1.39 13.12 12.81
C LYS A 117 0.57 11.84 12.97
N ASP A 118 -0.60 11.80 12.34
CA ASP A 118 -1.48 10.63 12.36
C ASP A 118 -1.06 9.55 11.35
N PHE A 119 -0.21 9.87 10.37
CA PHE A 119 0.25 8.92 9.38
C PHE A 119 1.25 7.95 10.01
N LYS A 120 0.90 6.66 10.09
CA LYS A 120 1.70 5.65 10.79
C LYS A 120 2.47 4.71 9.89
N ILE A 121 2.20 4.70 8.59
CA ILE A 121 2.91 3.80 7.67
C ILE A 121 4.39 4.18 7.64
N ARG A 122 5.25 3.20 7.93
CA ARG A 122 6.71 3.35 7.94
C ARG A 122 7.38 2.57 6.83
N THR A 123 6.69 1.59 6.27
CA THR A 123 7.23 0.76 5.19
C THR A 123 6.16 0.59 4.12
N ILE A 124 6.55 0.75 2.87
CA ILE A 124 5.68 0.58 1.70
C ILE A 124 6.37 -0.36 0.71
N ALA A 125 5.68 -1.42 0.33
CA ALA A 125 6.00 -2.24 -0.83
C ALA A 125 5.05 -1.84 -1.97
N ASP A 126 5.50 -0.94 -2.82
CA ASP A 126 4.72 -0.48 -3.98
C ASP A 126 5.01 -1.35 -5.20
N ILE A 127 4.16 -2.38 -5.38
CA ILE A 127 4.26 -3.30 -6.50
C ILE A 127 3.69 -2.67 -7.79
N SER A 128 2.83 -1.65 -7.66
CA SER A 128 2.29 -0.91 -8.82
C SER A 128 3.32 0.03 -9.45
N CYS A 129 4.23 0.57 -8.64
CA CYS A 129 5.37 1.37 -9.07
C CYS A 129 5.01 2.58 -9.96
N ASP A 130 3.89 3.26 -9.65
CA ASP A 130 3.41 4.43 -10.40
C ASP A 130 4.09 5.71 -9.88
N ILE A 131 5.18 6.14 -10.54
CA ILE A 131 5.91 7.37 -10.15
C ILE A 131 5.01 8.60 -10.33
N GLY A 132 4.92 9.42 -9.26
CA GLY A 132 4.00 10.56 -9.25
C GLY A 132 2.52 10.17 -9.26
N GLY A 133 2.24 8.91 -9.00
CA GLY A 133 0.91 8.32 -8.93
C GLY A 133 0.27 8.40 -7.55
N PRO A 134 -0.55 7.40 -7.17
CA PRO A 134 -1.44 7.47 -6.02
C PRO A 134 -0.72 7.44 -4.66
N ILE A 135 0.56 7.09 -4.66
CA ILE A 135 1.40 6.94 -3.47
C ILE A 135 2.49 8.01 -3.49
N ALA A 136 2.34 9.06 -2.67
CA ALA A 136 3.22 10.23 -2.70
C ALA A 136 4.69 9.91 -2.44
N SER A 137 5.00 8.80 -1.78
CA SER A 137 6.36 8.36 -1.47
C SER A 137 7.03 7.58 -2.61
N THR A 138 6.30 7.21 -3.67
CA THR A 138 6.88 6.55 -4.85
C THR A 138 7.42 7.61 -5.79
N ILE A 139 8.65 8.07 -5.51
CA ILE A 139 9.33 9.15 -6.23
C ILE A 139 10.29 8.65 -7.31
N ARG A 140 10.68 7.40 -7.26
CA ARG A 140 11.47 6.70 -8.27
C ARG A 140 11.21 5.19 -8.24
N CYS A 141 11.55 4.51 -9.32
CA CYS A 141 11.71 3.06 -9.28
C CYS A 141 12.96 2.68 -8.50
N SER A 142 12.93 1.52 -7.90
CA SER A 142 14.10 0.83 -7.35
C SER A 142 14.46 -0.39 -8.21
N THR A 143 15.61 -1.00 -7.93
CA THR A 143 16.11 -2.17 -8.68
C THR A 143 16.26 -3.35 -7.74
N ILE A 144 16.46 -4.56 -8.28
CA ILE A 144 16.71 -5.75 -7.43
C ILE A 144 18.02 -5.61 -6.66
N CYS A 145 19.03 -4.93 -7.23
CA CYS A 145 20.31 -4.70 -6.56
C CYS A 145 20.24 -3.60 -5.50
N ASP A 146 19.34 -2.63 -5.66
CA ASP A 146 19.05 -1.53 -4.70
C ASP A 146 17.53 -1.42 -4.51
N PRO A 147 16.92 -2.36 -3.75
CA PRO A 147 15.49 -2.55 -3.77
C PRO A 147 14.71 -1.55 -2.93
N ILE A 148 15.35 -0.82 -2.03
CA ILE A 148 14.69 0.07 -1.08
C ILE A 148 15.37 1.44 -1.02
N TYR A 149 14.57 2.47 -0.78
CA TYR A 149 15.06 3.82 -0.46
C TYR A 149 14.20 4.43 0.66
N GLY A 150 14.69 5.51 1.23
CA GLY A 150 13.93 6.30 2.19
C GLY A 150 13.25 7.48 1.52
N TYR A 151 11.98 7.73 1.86
CA TYR A 151 11.25 8.95 1.50
C TYR A 151 11.07 9.81 2.74
N ASN A 152 11.71 10.97 2.76
CA ASN A 152 11.57 11.94 3.86
C ASN A 152 10.24 12.69 3.73
N THR A 153 9.35 12.52 4.71
CA THR A 153 8.00 13.09 4.66
C THR A 153 7.98 14.62 4.80
N LEU A 154 9.03 15.21 5.38
CA LEU A 154 9.13 16.67 5.57
C LEU A 154 9.60 17.38 4.29
N THR A 155 10.63 16.83 3.65
CA THR A 155 11.24 17.43 2.44
C THR A 155 10.63 16.92 1.15
N ALA A 156 9.93 15.78 1.19
CA ALA A 156 9.43 15.03 0.02
C ALA A 156 10.56 14.59 -0.95
N LEU A 157 11.76 14.39 -0.43
CA LEU A 157 12.94 13.95 -1.18
C LEU A 157 13.42 12.59 -0.67
N GLU A 158 14.31 11.96 -1.44
CA GLU A 158 15.01 10.76 -1.03
C GLU A 158 15.92 11.04 0.18
N ASP A 159 15.97 10.08 1.10
CA ASP A 159 16.79 10.11 2.31
C ASP A 159 17.21 8.69 2.69
N ILE A 160 18.06 8.57 3.69
CA ILE A 160 18.46 7.27 4.24
C ILE A 160 17.26 6.67 4.99
N TYR A 161 16.88 5.43 4.64
CA TYR A 161 15.81 4.71 5.33
C TYR A 161 16.17 4.43 6.82
N ASN A 162 15.18 4.02 7.62
CA ASN A 162 15.29 3.81 9.07
C ASN A 162 15.63 5.08 9.90
N ARG A 163 15.21 6.25 9.43
CA ARG A 163 15.25 7.50 10.20
C ARG A 163 13.86 7.97 10.59
N ASP A 164 13.80 8.86 11.57
CA ASP A 164 12.56 9.56 11.90
C ASP A 164 12.08 10.38 10.70
N ASN A 165 10.75 10.43 10.53
CA ASN A 165 10.10 11.09 9.40
C ASN A 165 10.48 10.53 8.02
N VAL A 166 10.98 9.30 7.96
CA VAL A 166 11.30 8.61 6.70
C VAL A 166 10.44 7.36 6.56
N ILE A 167 9.82 7.21 5.39
CA ILE A 167 9.13 6.00 4.96
C ILE A 167 10.11 5.18 4.13
N THR A 168 10.30 3.92 4.49
CA THR A 168 11.07 2.97 3.66
C THR A 168 10.18 2.50 2.51
N VAL A 169 10.64 2.67 1.29
CA VAL A 169 9.88 2.34 0.07
C VAL A 169 10.64 1.31 -0.74
N MET A 170 9.96 0.23 -1.12
CA MET A 170 10.34 -0.69 -2.17
C MET A 170 9.41 -0.44 -3.36
N ALA A 171 9.98 -0.10 -4.52
CA ALA A 171 9.25 0.13 -5.76
C ALA A 171 10.07 -0.46 -6.93
N VAL A 172 10.35 -1.76 -6.85
CA VAL A 172 11.13 -2.47 -7.87
C VAL A 172 10.28 -2.63 -9.11
N ASP A 173 10.74 -2.02 -10.21
CA ASP A 173 10.12 -2.13 -11.51
C ASP A 173 10.50 -3.47 -12.17
N ASN A 174 9.64 -3.96 -13.06
CA ASN A 174 9.89 -5.15 -13.89
C ASN A 174 10.25 -6.46 -13.16
N LEU A 175 9.75 -6.67 -11.94
CA LEU A 175 9.93 -7.94 -11.23
C LEU A 175 9.64 -9.20 -12.09
N PRO A 176 8.62 -9.20 -12.98
CA PRO A 176 8.37 -10.34 -13.88
C PRO A 176 9.53 -10.68 -14.81
N CYS A 177 10.35 -9.70 -15.21
CA CYS A 177 11.48 -9.92 -16.11
C CYS A 177 12.61 -10.73 -15.47
N GLU A 178 12.69 -10.76 -14.15
CA GLU A 178 13.73 -11.51 -13.39
C GLU A 178 13.40 -13.01 -13.27
N LEU A 179 12.11 -13.35 -13.38
CA LEU A 179 11.63 -14.74 -13.33
C LEU A 179 10.67 -15.01 -14.52
N PRO A 180 11.17 -14.90 -15.77
CA PRO A 180 10.30 -14.92 -16.95
C PRO A 180 9.52 -16.23 -17.14
N LYS A 181 10.06 -17.37 -16.68
CA LYS A 181 9.37 -18.65 -16.73
C LYS A 181 8.20 -18.77 -15.77
N ASP A 182 8.28 -18.09 -14.62
CA ASP A 182 7.25 -18.11 -13.58
C ASP A 182 6.22 -16.99 -13.76
N SER A 183 6.52 -16.05 -14.63
CA SER A 183 5.70 -14.85 -14.89
C SER A 183 4.81 -14.96 -16.12
N SER A 184 5.06 -15.91 -16.98
CA SER A 184 4.26 -16.25 -18.20
C SER A 184 3.21 -17.35 -17.90
#